data_cb4d3c13904e87a7ee5274e424210d12
#
_entry.id   cb4d3c13904e87a7ee5274e424210d12
#
_cell.length_a   1.000
_cell.length_b   1.000
_cell.length_c   1.000
_cell.angle_alpha   90.00
_cell.angle_beta   90.00
_cell.angle_gamma   90.00
#
_symmetry.space_group_name_H-M   'P 1'
#
loop_
_entity.id
_entity.type
_entity.pdbx_description
1 polymer ?
#
loop_
_entity_poly.entity_id
_entity_poly.type
_entity_poly.pdbx_seq_one_letter_code
_entity_poly.pdbx_strand_id
1 'polypeptide(L)'
;ELIPDILALQEKEEANVVFCVRKSREGESNFKLITSRLFYRFMNHMSEVAFPVDTGDFRLIDRKVMNEFNRMKEHGKYIRGLISWVGFKQIPFFYEREARIAGETKYPLSKMLKFASNALLYFSKKPLKMATGLGFAAVLVGIILAVWVTVGKIIGYSNAETGWTSIMTAVVFFGGVQLLTVGVLGQYIGILFDEIK
;
A
#
# COMPACT_ATOMS: atom_id res chain seq x y z
N GLU A 1 -20.86 15.12 -21.81
CA GLU A 1 -21.55 14.14 -22.71
C GLU A 1 -21.59 12.72 -22.15
N LEU A 2 -20.74 12.31 -21.23
CA LEU A 2 -20.73 10.97 -20.63
C LEU A 2 -21.76 10.76 -19.51
N ILE A 3 -22.30 11.82 -18.95
CA ILE A 3 -23.17 11.74 -17.76
C ILE A 3 -24.46 10.95 -18.01
N PRO A 4 -25.17 11.13 -19.14
CA PRO A 4 -26.38 10.34 -19.41
C PRO A 4 -26.10 8.84 -19.53
N ASP A 5 -24.98 8.46 -20.16
CA ASP A 5 -24.60 7.05 -20.34
C ASP A 5 -24.25 6.38 -19.00
N ILE A 6 -23.58 7.13 -18.12
CA ILE A 6 -23.21 6.64 -16.78
C ILE A 6 -24.47 6.45 -15.91
N LEU A 7 -25.46 7.36 -16.02
CA LEU A 7 -26.75 7.25 -15.32
C LEU A 7 -27.55 6.05 -15.84
N ALA A 8 -27.65 5.90 -17.16
CA ALA A 8 -28.35 4.76 -17.77
C ALA A 8 -27.71 3.41 -17.37
N LEU A 9 -26.37 3.36 -17.29
CA LEU A 9 -25.65 2.17 -16.84
C LEU A 9 -25.90 1.89 -15.36
N GLN A 10 -25.94 2.92 -14.52
CA GLN A 10 -26.23 2.80 -13.09
C GLN A 10 -27.63 2.19 -12.87
N GLU A 11 -28.63 2.72 -13.55
CA GLU A 11 -30.02 2.24 -13.44
C GLU A 11 -30.15 0.80 -13.95
N LYS A 12 -29.58 0.50 -15.10
CA LYS A 12 -29.63 -0.84 -15.72
C LYS A 12 -29.02 -1.92 -14.84
N GLU A 13 -27.88 -1.62 -14.21
CA GLU A 13 -27.12 -2.56 -13.41
C GLU A 13 -27.45 -2.50 -11.91
N GLU A 14 -28.34 -1.62 -11.50
CA GLU A 14 -28.65 -1.34 -10.08
C GLU A 14 -27.38 -1.14 -9.25
N ALA A 15 -26.42 -0.36 -9.79
CA ALA A 15 -25.14 -0.12 -9.16
C ALA A 15 -25.21 1.12 -8.24
N ASN A 16 -24.49 1.06 -7.13
CA ASN A 16 -24.39 2.20 -6.21
C ASN A 16 -23.26 3.15 -6.58
N VAL A 17 -22.22 2.63 -7.26
CA VAL A 17 -21.10 3.43 -7.72
C VAL A 17 -20.74 3.02 -9.15
N VAL A 18 -20.62 4.00 -10.04
CA VAL A 18 -20.08 3.82 -11.38
C VAL A 18 -18.76 4.59 -11.47
N PHE A 19 -17.64 3.89 -11.59
CA PHE A 19 -16.33 4.51 -11.71
C PHE A 19 -15.82 4.45 -13.15
N CYS A 20 -15.25 5.57 -13.61
CA CYS A 20 -14.81 5.69 -15.00
C CYS A 20 -13.39 5.15 -15.19
N VAL A 21 -13.24 4.21 -16.12
CA VAL A 21 -11.96 3.58 -16.49
C VAL A 21 -11.56 4.04 -17.89
N ARG A 22 -10.33 4.48 -18.05
CA ARG A 22 -9.80 4.88 -19.36
C ARG A 22 -9.42 3.65 -20.18
N LYS A 23 -9.94 3.52 -21.40
CA LYS A 23 -9.59 2.43 -22.32
C LYS A 23 -8.16 2.53 -22.85
N SER A 24 -7.71 3.75 -23.17
CA SER A 24 -6.36 4.02 -23.67
C SER A 24 -5.66 5.13 -22.89
N ARG A 25 -4.35 5.04 -22.80
CA ARG A 25 -3.46 6.05 -22.22
C ARG A 25 -2.52 6.56 -23.30
N GLU A 26 -3.06 7.03 -24.39
CA GLU A 26 -2.27 7.62 -25.46
C GLU A 26 -1.49 8.83 -24.96
N GLY A 27 -0.20 8.90 -25.32
CA GLY A 27 0.70 9.97 -24.90
C GLY A 27 1.42 9.77 -23.56
N GLU A 28 1.25 8.63 -22.86
CA GLU A 28 2.04 8.30 -21.68
C GLU A 28 3.26 7.44 -22.03
N SER A 29 4.42 7.74 -21.42
CA SER A 29 5.65 6.96 -21.58
C SER A 29 5.44 5.51 -21.13
N ASN A 30 6.03 4.53 -21.87
CA ASN A 30 6.01 3.11 -21.51
C ASN A 30 6.54 2.85 -20.11
N PHE A 31 7.55 3.60 -19.67
CA PHE A 31 8.07 3.53 -18.30
C PHE A 31 7.00 3.85 -17.27
N LYS A 32 6.20 4.91 -17.49
CA LYS A 32 5.12 5.33 -16.61
C LYS A 32 3.97 4.31 -16.58
N LEU A 33 3.67 3.68 -17.70
CA LEU A 33 2.65 2.63 -17.78
C LEU A 33 3.07 1.38 -17.01
N ILE A 34 4.33 0.94 -17.15
CA ILE A 34 4.86 -0.24 -16.45
C ILE A 34 4.93 0.02 -14.94
N THR A 35 5.48 1.14 -14.52
CA THR A 35 5.59 1.52 -13.10
C THR A 35 4.22 1.66 -12.45
N SER A 36 3.25 2.24 -13.15
CA SER A 36 1.86 2.35 -12.68
C SER A 36 1.21 0.98 -12.50
N ARG A 37 1.36 0.06 -13.47
CA ARG A 37 0.82 -1.31 -13.38
C ARG A 37 1.45 -2.10 -12.23
N LEU A 38 2.77 -2.04 -12.10
CA LEU A 38 3.49 -2.67 -10.99
C LEU A 38 3.05 -2.11 -9.65
N PHE A 39 2.88 -0.79 -9.57
CA PHE A 39 2.39 -0.11 -8.39
C PHE A 39 1.00 -0.59 -7.99
N TYR A 40 0.02 -0.59 -8.89
CA TYR A 40 -1.33 -1.07 -8.57
C TYR A 40 -1.38 -2.56 -8.23
N ARG A 41 -0.58 -3.40 -8.88
CA ARG A 41 -0.45 -4.81 -8.51
C ARG A 41 0.11 -4.96 -7.10
N PHE A 42 1.17 -4.22 -6.77
CA PHE A 42 1.76 -4.21 -5.44
C PHE A 42 0.76 -3.73 -4.40
N MET A 43 0.06 -2.61 -4.65
CA MET A 43 -0.96 -2.07 -3.76
C MET A 43 -2.11 -3.06 -3.53
N ASN A 44 -2.66 -3.67 -4.58
CA ASN A 44 -3.73 -4.66 -4.45
C ASN A 44 -3.26 -5.93 -3.74
N HIS A 45 -1.99 -6.33 -3.93
CA HIS A 45 -1.44 -7.45 -3.18
C HIS A 45 -1.23 -7.11 -1.71
N MET A 46 -0.80 -5.90 -1.41
CA MET A 46 -0.50 -5.44 -0.04
C MET A 46 -1.73 -4.95 0.71
N SER A 47 -2.77 -4.47 0.05
CA SER A 47 -4.00 -3.96 0.66
C SER A 47 -5.02 -5.09 0.94
N GLU A 48 -5.84 -4.88 1.97
CA GLU A 48 -7.02 -5.70 2.25
C GLU A 48 -8.23 -5.27 1.41
N VAL A 49 -8.15 -4.09 0.78
CA VAL A 49 -9.19 -3.53 -0.09
C VAL A 49 -8.71 -3.58 -1.53
N ALA A 50 -9.54 -4.10 -2.44
CA ALA A 50 -9.26 -4.10 -3.87
C ALA A 50 -9.39 -2.68 -4.43
N PHE A 51 -8.28 -2.12 -4.90
CA PHE A 51 -8.30 -0.83 -5.61
C PHE A 51 -8.54 -1.07 -7.09
N PRO A 52 -9.59 -0.46 -7.67
CA PRO A 52 -9.78 -0.52 -9.11
C PRO A 52 -8.58 0.10 -9.83
N VAL A 53 -8.00 -0.65 -10.76
CA VAL A 53 -6.83 -0.22 -11.54
C VAL A 53 -7.28 0.77 -12.62
N ASP A 54 -6.44 1.76 -12.93
CA ASP A 54 -6.66 2.73 -14.03
C ASP A 54 -7.91 3.62 -13.90
N THR A 55 -8.46 3.76 -12.69
CA THR A 55 -9.61 4.62 -12.44
C THR A 55 -9.22 6.07 -12.22
N GLY A 56 -9.98 6.97 -12.83
CA GLY A 56 -9.96 8.40 -12.51
C GLY A 56 -10.75 8.73 -11.22
N ASP A 57 -10.78 10.01 -10.86
CA ASP A 57 -11.64 10.49 -9.77
C ASP A 57 -13.07 10.75 -10.26
N PHE A 58 -13.27 10.73 -11.57
CA PHE A 58 -14.59 10.90 -12.18
C PHE A 58 -15.43 9.63 -11.95
N ARG A 59 -16.49 9.78 -11.17
CA ARG A 59 -17.40 8.69 -10.78
C ARG A 59 -18.77 9.21 -10.41
N LEU A 60 -19.78 8.38 -10.61
CA LEU A 60 -21.13 8.58 -10.12
C LEU A 60 -21.28 7.80 -8.81
N ILE A 61 -21.85 8.42 -7.79
CA ILE A 61 -22.04 7.85 -6.46
C ILE A 61 -23.49 8.06 -6.05
N ASP A 62 -24.16 6.98 -5.66
CA ASP A 62 -25.50 7.02 -5.12
C ASP A 62 -25.56 7.77 -3.76
N ARG A 63 -26.72 8.34 -3.45
CA ARG A 63 -26.96 9.03 -2.18
C ARG A 63 -26.67 8.16 -0.95
N LYS A 64 -26.95 6.86 -1.02
CA LYS A 64 -26.67 5.91 0.06
C LYS A 64 -25.17 5.84 0.38
N VAL A 65 -24.36 5.66 -0.65
CA VAL A 65 -22.90 5.63 -0.52
C VAL A 65 -22.34 6.95 -0.02
N MET A 66 -22.86 8.07 -0.55
CA MET A 66 -22.48 9.41 -0.13
C MET A 66 -22.79 9.65 1.36
N ASN A 67 -23.94 9.20 1.83
CA ASN A 67 -24.31 9.33 3.24
C ASN A 67 -23.34 8.55 4.15
N GLU A 68 -22.99 7.30 3.79
CA GLU A 68 -22.02 6.53 4.56
C GLU A 68 -20.62 7.16 4.48
N PHE A 69 -20.21 7.63 3.31
CA PHE A 69 -18.94 8.34 3.14
C PHE A 69 -18.86 9.61 4.00
N ASN A 70 -19.94 10.37 4.11
CA ASN A 70 -19.98 11.58 4.94
C ASN A 70 -19.98 11.29 6.46
N ARG A 71 -20.37 10.08 6.87
CA ARG A 71 -20.26 9.61 8.27
C ARG A 71 -18.83 9.26 8.66
N MET A 72 -17.98 9.00 7.67
CA MET A 72 -16.59 8.69 7.90
C MET A 72 -15.82 9.93 8.36
N LYS A 73 -15.19 9.84 9.52
CA LYS A 73 -14.47 10.95 10.15
C LYS A 73 -12.95 10.89 9.92
N GLU A 74 -12.48 9.98 9.09
CA GLU A 74 -11.07 9.80 8.79
C GLU A 74 -10.42 11.09 8.26
N HIS A 75 -9.27 11.45 8.81
CA HIS A 75 -8.50 12.62 8.42
C HIS A 75 -7.76 12.40 7.09
N GLY A 76 -7.27 11.20 6.87
CA GLY A 76 -6.55 10.78 5.65
C GLY A 76 -7.47 10.31 4.53
N LYS A 77 -8.33 11.18 3.99
CA LYS A 77 -9.36 10.80 3.00
C LYS A 77 -8.78 10.39 1.64
N TYR A 78 -8.37 9.13 1.51
CA TYR A 78 -8.17 8.53 0.19
C TYR A 78 -9.50 8.08 -0.41
N ILE A 79 -10.18 8.97 -1.12
CA ILE A 79 -11.57 8.82 -1.59
C ILE A 79 -11.79 7.49 -2.33
N ARG A 80 -10.85 7.07 -3.20
CA ARG A 80 -10.97 5.83 -3.97
C ARG A 80 -10.98 4.60 -3.07
N GLY A 81 -10.11 4.59 -2.05
CA GLY A 81 -10.03 3.51 -1.07
C GLY A 81 -11.25 3.47 -0.17
N LEU A 82 -11.68 4.60 0.36
CA LEU A 82 -12.83 4.69 1.25
C LEU A 82 -14.12 4.26 0.56
N ILE A 83 -14.37 4.69 -0.67
CA ILE A 83 -15.54 4.26 -1.44
C ILE A 83 -15.49 2.75 -1.72
N SER A 84 -14.32 2.19 -2.02
CA SER A 84 -14.16 0.73 -2.18
C SER A 84 -14.36 -0.01 -0.86
N TRP A 85 -13.96 0.58 0.26
CA TRP A 85 -14.06 -0.01 1.59
C TRP A 85 -15.52 -0.05 2.11
N VAL A 86 -16.37 0.91 1.73
CA VAL A 86 -17.79 0.94 2.09
C VAL A 86 -18.57 -0.28 1.56
N GLY A 87 -18.08 -0.94 0.51
CA GLY A 87 -18.55 -2.28 0.12
C GLY A 87 -19.83 -2.34 -0.70
N PHE A 88 -20.31 -1.21 -1.25
CA PHE A 88 -21.46 -1.18 -2.15
C PHE A 88 -21.12 -1.72 -3.55
N LYS A 89 -22.15 -2.07 -4.34
CA LYS A 89 -21.98 -2.57 -5.72
C LYS A 89 -21.34 -1.49 -6.59
N GLN A 90 -20.14 -1.77 -7.11
CA GLN A 90 -19.36 -0.86 -7.95
C GLN A 90 -19.13 -1.48 -9.31
N ILE A 91 -19.36 -0.72 -10.37
CA ILE A 91 -19.18 -1.16 -11.74
C ILE A 91 -18.28 -0.20 -12.54
N PRO A 92 -17.47 -0.70 -13.48
CA PRO A 92 -16.66 0.13 -14.35
C PRO A 92 -17.47 0.65 -15.54
N PHE A 93 -17.28 1.92 -15.88
CA PHE A 93 -17.68 2.51 -17.15
C PHE A 93 -16.42 2.84 -17.96
N PHE A 94 -16.28 2.21 -19.12
CA PHE A 94 -15.10 2.40 -19.96
C PHE A 94 -15.31 3.54 -20.96
N TYR A 95 -14.41 4.53 -20.94
CA TYR A 95 -14.47 5.68 -21.84
C TYR A 95 -13.11 5.96 -22.48
N GLU A 96 -13.14 6.58 -23.63
CA GLU A 96 -11.96 7.09 -24.32
C GLU A 96 -11.76 8.56 -23.89
N ARG A 97 -10.54 8.89 -23.52
CA ARG A 97 -10.18 10.26 -23.19
C ARG A 97 -9.30 10.81 -24.28
N GLU A 98 -9.68 11.95 -24.82
CA GLU A 98 -8.84 12.72 -25.73
C GLU A 98 -7.50 13.07 -25.07
N ALA A 99 -6.42 13.05 -25.87
CA ALA A 99 -5.10 13.44 -25.41
C ALA A 99 -5.12 14.89 -24.90
N ARG A 100 -4.32 15.17 -23.87
CA ARG A 100 -4.21 16.55 -23.39
C ARG A 100 -3.61 17.42 -24.47
N ILE A 101 -4.28 18.51 -24.80
CA ILE A 101 -3.81 19.48 -25.80
C ILE A 101 -2.57 20.25 -25.29
N ALA A 102 -2.41 20.44 -23.96
CA ALA A 102 -1.25 21.10 -23.35
C ALA A 102 -1.10 20.71 -21.85
N GLY A 103 0.11 20.80 -21.31
CA GLY A 103 0.43 20.72 -19.89
C GLY A 103 1.31 19.54 -19.51
N GLU A 104 2.27 19.80 -18.63
CA GLU A 104 3.14 18.79 -18.02
C GLU A 104 2.49 18.11 -16.81
N THR A 105 3.01 16.93 -16.46
CA THR A 105 2.53 16.21 -15.28
C THR A 105 2.96 16.93 -14.00
N LYS A 106 1.99 17.37 -13.20
CA LYS A 106 2.22 18.02 -11.90
C LYS A 106 2.51 17.03 -10.75
N TYR A 107 2.67 15.73 -11.06
CA TYR A 107 2.86 14.68 -10.06
C TYR A 107 4.24 14.03 -10.22
N PRO A 108 5.28 14.52 -9.52
CA PRO A 108 6.60 13.92 -9.51
C PRO A 108 6.57 12.56 -8.76
N LEU A 109 7.53 11.70 -9.07
CA LEU A 109 7.67 10.35 -8.48
C LEU A 109 7.68 10.37 -6.95
N SER A 110 8.30 11.38 -6.34
CA SER A 110 8.35 11.53 -4.87
C SER A 110 6.96 11.69 -4.25
N LYS A 111 6.08 12.47 -4.88
CA LYS A 111 4.68 12.61 -4.42
C LYS A 111 3.89 11.32 -4.62
N MET A 112 4.15 10.59 -5.70
CA MET A 112 3.52 9.28 -5.95
C MET A 112 3.92 8.25 -4.88
N LEU A 113 5.21 8.17 -4.52
CA LEU A 113 5.71 7.26 -3.50
C LEU A 113 5.16 7.60 -2.11
N LYS A 114 5.13 8.89 -1.75
CA LYS A 114 4.54 9.33 -0.48
C LYS A 114 3.05 9.01 -0.40
N PHE A 115 2.32 9.24 -1.48
CA PHE A 115 0.91 8.88 -1.57
C PHE A 115 0.69 7.37 -1.45
N ALA A 116 1.55 6.59 -2.11
CA ALA A 116 1.54 5.14 -2.06
C ALA A 116 1.77 4.60 -0.65
N SER A 117 2.80 5.10 0.04
CA SER A 117 3.13 4.66 1.41
C SER A 117 1.99 4.99 2.38
N ASN A 118 1.40 6.19 2.26
CA ASN A 118 0.26 6.56 3.09
C ASN A 118 -0.94 5.64 2.83
N ALA A 119 -1.33 5.45 1.56
CA ALA A 119 -2.44 4.57 1.21
C ALA A 119 -2.22 3.13 1.70
N LEU A 120 -0.97 2.62 1.63
CA LEU A 120 -0.62 1.30 2.12
C LEU A 120 -0.80 1.19 3.64
N LEU A 121 -0.35 2.18 4.39
CA LEU A 121 -0.47 2.20 5.85
C LEU A 121 -1.92 2.34 6.31
N TYR A 122 -2.74 3.13 5.61
CA TYR A 122 -4.17 3.28 5.93
C TYR A 122 -5.01 2.02 5.63
N PHE A 123 -4.73 1.33 4.52
CA PHE A 123 -5.57 0.23 4.04
C PHE A 123 -4.93 -1.16 4.15
N SER A 124 -3.81 -1.29 4.85
CA SER A 124 -3.11 -2.57 4.97
C SER A 124 -2.45 -2.74 6.33
N LYS A 125 -2.63 -3.93 6.93
CA LYS A 125 -1.87 -4.39 8.09
C LYS A 125 -0.65 -5.22 7.69
N LYS A 126 -0.44 -5.45 6.39
CA LYS A 126 0.66 -6.31 5.90
C LYS A 126 2.06 -5.78 6.25
N PRO A 127 2.36 -4.46 6.18
CA PRO A 127 3.67 -3.97 6.62
C PRO A 127 3.97 -4.30 8.08
N LEU A 128 2.95 -4.22 8.95
CA LEU A 128 3.09 -4.60 10.35
C LEU A 128 3.32 -6.11 10.52
N LYS A 129 2.59 -6.95 9.77
CA LYS A 129 2.81 -8.41 9.76
C LYS A 129 4.19 -8.77 9.22
N MET A 130 4.68 -8.06 8.21
CA MET A 130 6.04 -8.25 7.68
C MET A 130 7.10 -7.87 8.71
N ALA A 131 6.94 -6.77 9.44
CA ALA A 131 7.84 -6.39 10.52
C ALA A 131 7.87 -7.47 11.62
N THR A 132 6.72 -8.00 12.01
CA THR A 132 6.62 -9.12 12.96
C THR A 132 7.28 -10.39 12.42
N GLY A 133 7.07 -10.72 11.14
CA GLY A 133 7.71 -11.86 10.48
C GLY A 133 9.24 -11.74 10.43
N LEU A 134 9.75 -10.55 10.12
CA LEU A 134 11.19 -10.25 10.16
C LEU A 134 11.76 -10.41 11.57
N GLY A 135 11.06 -9.91 12.59
CA GLY A 135 11.44 -10.08 13.98
C GLY A 135 11.53 -11.55 14.37
N PHE A 136 10.53 -12.35 13.99
CA PHE A 136 10.51 -13.79 14.27
C PHE A 136 11.66 -14.52 13.55
N ALA A 137 11.91 -14.20 12.27
CA ALA A 137 13.02 -14.75 11.51
C ALA A 137 14.38 -14.37 12.15
N ALA A 138 14.52 -13.13 12.60
CA ALA A 138 15.71 -12.66 13.29
C ALA A 138 15.98 -13.44 14.59
N VAL A 139 14.94 -13.68 15.40
CA VAL A 139 15.04 -14.50 16.62
C VAL A 139 15.47 -15.92 16.29
N LEU A 140 14.89 -16.54 15.26
CA LEU A 140 15.20 -17.90 14.84
C LEU A 140 16.67 -18.02 14.38
N VAL A 141 17.13 -17.06 13.56
CA VAL A 141 18.55 -16.97 13.16
C VAL A 141 19.46 -16.79 14.38
N GLY A 142 19.07 -15.93 15.34
CA GLY A 142 19.81 -15.72 16.58
C GLY A 142 19.96 -17.02 17.40
N ILE A 143 18.87 -17.79 17.53
CA ILE A 143 18.90 -19.09 18.23
C ILE A 143 19.84 -20.07 17.52
N ILE A 144 19.72 -20.18 16.19
CA ILE A 144 20.60 -21.09 15.39
C ILE A 144 22.07 -20.72 15.59
N LEU A 145 22.40 -19.43 15.51
CA LEU A 145 23.78 -18.94 15.71
C LEU A 145 24.25 -19.21 17.14
N ALA A 146 23.43 -18.99 18.15
CA ALA A 146 23.77 -19.27 19.54
C ALA A 146 24.06 -20.74 19.77
N VAL A 147 23.21 -21.63 19.26
CA VAL A 147 23.43 -23.09 19.32
C VAL A 147 24.72 -23.48 18.60
N TRP A 148 24.92 -23.00 17.39
CA TRP A 148 26.10 -23.29 16.59
C TRP A 148 27.41 -22.88 17.29
N VAL A 149 27.46 -21.66 17.84
CA VAL A 149 28.64 -21.18 18.59
C VAL A 149 28.86 -22.00 19.85
N THR A 150 27.78 -22.32 20.58
CA THR A 150 27.89 -23.10 21.82
C THR A 150 28.40 -24.52 21.55
N VAL A 151 27.83 -25.19 20.55
CA VAL A 151 28.27 -26.54 20.14
C VAL A 151 29.71 -26.53 19.60
N GLY A 152 30.04 -25.53 18.77
CA GLY A 152 31.41 -25.39 18.25
C GLY A 152 32.48 -25.21 19.33
N LYS A 153 32.12 -24.49 20.42
CA LYS A 153 32.97 -24.30 21.58
C LYS A 153 33.15 -25.62 22.37
N ILE A 154 32.11 -26.41 22.53
CA ILE A 154 32.16 -27.69 23.25
C ILE A 154 33.01 -28.71 22.48
N ILE A 155 32.91 -28.71 21.15
CA ILE A 155 33.68 -29.64 20.28
C ILE A 155 35.12 -29.17 20.06
N GLY A 156 35.52 -27.95 20.51
CA GLY A 156 36.86 -27.41 20.36
C GLY A 156 37.17 -26.85 18.95
N TYR A 157 36.15 -26.59 18.13
CA TYR A 157 36.32 -26.13 16.74
C TYR A 157 36.39 -24.59 16.59
N SER A 158 36.18 -23.81 17.66
CA SER A 158 36.20 -22.34 17.56
C SER A 158 37.41 -21.71 18.22
N ASN A 159 38.31 -21.12 17.40
CA ASN A 159 39.31 -20.16 17.88
C ASN A 159 38.62 -18.90 18.36
N ALA A 160 38.63 -18.63 19.65
CA ALA A 160 37.87 -17.58 20.33
C ALA A 160 38.27 -16.14 19.91
N GLU A 161 39.35 -15.95 19.16
CA GLU A 161 39.84 -14.61 18.78
C GLU A 161 39.07 -13.97 17.62
N THR A 162 38.31 -14.73 16.83
CA THR A 162 37.49 -14.21 15.72
C THR A 162 36.08 -13.79 16.13
N GLY A 163 35.68 -13.96 17.39
CA GLY A 163 34.34 -13.76 17.89
C GLY A 163 33.86 -12.31 17.90
N TRP A 164 34.78 -11.33 18.03
CA TRP A 164 34.38 -9.92 18.18
C TRP A 164 33.66 -9.38 16.93
N THR A 165 34.17 -9.64 15.75
CA THR A 165 33.52 -9.20 14.49
C THR A 165 32.15 -9.83 14.29
N SER A 166 32.00 -11.12 14.63
CA SER A 166 30.73 -11.84 14.53
C SER A 166 29.69 -11.27 15.50
N ILE A 167 30.07 -10.95 16.74
CA ILE A 167 29.20 -10.33 17.74
C ILE A 167 28.78 -8.95 17.26
N MET A 168 29.71 -8.11 16.81
CA MET A 168 29.38 -6.76 16.32
C MET A 168 28.45 -6.80 15.10
N THR A 169 28.70 -7.71 14.16
CA THR A 169 27.82 -7.89 13.01
C THR A 169 26.42 -8.31 13.44
N ALA A 170 26.31 -9.25 14.38
CA ALA A 170 25.02 -9.68 14.91
C ALA A 170 24.28 -8.54 15.64
N VAL A 171 24.96 -7.77 16.47
CA VAL A 171 24.38 -6.63 17.21
C VAL A 171 23.86 -5.57 16.25
N VAL A 172 24.66 -5.18 15.25
CA VAL A 172 24.27 -4.18 14.24
C VAL A 172 23.09 -4.67 13.41
N PHE A 173 23.12 -5.93 12.96
CA PHE A 173 22.05 -6.52 12.16
C PHE A 173 20.73 -6.60 12.96
N PHE A 174 20.76 -7.22 14.13
CA PHE A 174 19.55 -7.36 14.95
C PHE A 174 19.05 -6.01 15.48
N GLY A 175 19.95 -5.09 15.86
CA GLY A 175 19.60 -3.72 16.20
C GLY A 175 18.92 -2.97 15.06
N GLY A 176 19.43 -3.13 13.83
CA GLY A 176 18.82 -2.57 12.63
C GLY A 176 17.40 -3.12 12.36
N VAL A 177 17.22 -4.44 12.45
CA VAL A 177 15.89 -5.08 12.32
C VAL A 177 14.92 -4.57 13.39
N GLN A 178 15.40 -4.43 14.64
CA GLN A 178 14.59 -3.92 15.74
C GLN A 178 14.16 -2.47 15.52
N LEU A 179 15.07 -1.59 15.11
CA LEU A 179 14.77 -0.19 14.82
C LEU A 179 13.78 -0.05 13.65
N LEU A 180 13.93 -0.87 12.59
CA LEU A 180 13.00 -0.90 11.47
C LEU A 180 11.60 -1.32 11.94
N THR A 181 11.49 -2.35 12.77
CA THR A 181 10.21 -2.82 13.31
C THR A 181 9.54 -1.76 14.17
N VAL A 182 10.28 -1.09 15.04
CA VAL A 182 9.79 0.03 15.86
C VAL A 182 9.39 1.20 14.99
N GLY A 183 10.14 1.51 13.93
CA GLY A 183 9.79 2.55 12.97
C GLY A 183 8.46 2.29 12.26
N VAL A 184 8.23 1.06 11.79
CA VAL A 184 6.93 0.66 11.20
C VAL A 184 5.81 0.81 12.22
N LEU A 185 6.00 0.33 13.44
CA LEU A 185 5.01 0.46 14.52
C LEU A 185 4.69 1.93 14.82
N GLY A 186 5.72 2.78 14.87
CA GLY A 186 5.59 4.22 15.08
C GLY A 186 4.74 4.91 14.01
N GLN A 187 4.85 4.48 12.74
CA GLN A 187 4.02 5.01 11.66
C GLN A 187 2.53 4.67 11.86
N TYR A 188 2.21 3.44 12.28
CA TYR A 188 0.81 3.07 12.58
C TYR A 188 0.26 3.81 13.80
N ILE A 189 1.07 3.99 14.83
CA ILE A 189 0.68 4.80 16.01
C ILE A 189 0.45 6.26 15.60
N GLY A 190 1.29 6.82 14.73
CA GLY A 190 1.12 8.16 14.19
C GLY A 190 -0.22 8.33 13.48
N ILE A 191 -0.61 7.37 12.62
CA ILE A 191 -1.92 7.38 11.95
C ILE A 191 -3.07 7.32 12.97
N LEU A 192 -2.98 6.42 13.96
CA LEU A 192 -4.00 6.33 15.01
C LEU A 192 -4.11 7.65 15.81
N PHE A 193 -2.98 8.28 16.11
CA PHE A 193 -2.96 9.57 16.79
C PHE A 193 -3.68 10.66 15.97
N ASP A 194 -3.44 10.71 14.66
CA ASP A 194 -4.08 11.67 13.77
C ASP A 194 -5.60 11.44 13.65
N GLU A 195 -6.04 10.16 13.75
CA GLU A 195 -7.49 9.82 13.69
C GLU A 195 -8.23 10.09 15.00
N ILE A 196 -7.54 10.06 16.15
CA ILE A 196 -8.16 10.29 17.47
C ILE A 196 -8.26 11.79 17.80
N LYS A 197 -7.40 12.63 17.21
CA LYS A 197 -7.35 14.06 17.49
C LYS A 197 -8.41 14.86 16.73
#